data_e9c59c6d225d37cbe5a4e6f2d9d45d9b
#
_entry.id   e9c59c6d225d37cbe5a4e6f2d9d45d9b
#
_cell.length_a   1.000
_cell.length_b   1.000
_cell.length_c   1.000
_cell.angle_alpha   90.00
_cell.angle_beta   90.00
_cell.angle_gamma   90.00
#
_symmetry.space_group_name_H-M   'P 1'
#
loop_
_entity.id
_entity.type
_entity.pdbx_description
1 polymer ?
#
loop_
_entity_poly.entity_id
_entity_poly.type
_entity_poly.pdbx_seq_one_letter_code
_entity_poly.pdbx_strand_id
1 'polypeptide(L)'
;MSSATRLSVIGAGAIGRTHIDRIRRHPDLTLVGIADPTPAAETLARSLGVPWFADHRQLLEQVKPAAAVVATPNATHIDVAADCLERGIATLVEKPVADSVSEAQRLVDCEARCQTPVLVGHHRRHNPINQRAKALIDEGRLGRVVSATALALFLKPDAYFDAAWRRQSGGGPVLINLIHDIDMLRFLVGDIVSVQALDSRAVRDFEVEDTAVAVLRFAQGALGTVSVSDATASPWCWDFCAGEQGQYPRQEVQSHFIAGTHGSLSLPDLALWNYRGQRSWHAEFTREQTMVHAADPYTCQLVHFAAVAERRVAPLCTALDGLRTLQATLAVHEAAMTGQAVDTSLPK
;
A
#
# COMPACT_ATOMS: atom_id res chain seq x y z
N MET A 1 15.29 17.87 -23.52
CA MET A 1 15.31 16.79 -22.51
C MET A 1 14.77 17.39 -21.23
N SER A 2 13.73 16.84 -20.63
CA SER A 2 13.23 17.28 -19.31
C SER A 2 14.37 17.07 -18.30
N SER A 3 14.60 18.03 -17.42
CA SER A 3 15.56 17.83 -16.32
C SER A 3 15.01 16.78 -15.34
N ALA A 4 15.87 15.92 -14.80
CA ALA A 4 15.47 14.92 -13.83
C ALA A 4 14.77 15.56 -12.62
N THR A 5 13.68 14.94 -12.15
CA THR A 5 12.88 15.45 -11.02
C THR A 5 13.67 15.39 -9.72
N ARG A 6 13.79 16.52 -9.03
CA ARG A 6 14.55 16.69 -7.79
C ARG A 6 13.73 16.23 -6.58
N LEU A 7 14.09 15.08 -6.00
CA LEU A 7 13.42 14.46 -4.86
C LEU A 7 14.28 14.52 -3.60
N SER A 8 13.67 14.85 -2.47
CA SER A 8 14.26 14.66 -1.15
C SER A 8 13.57 13.52 -0.41
N VAL A 9 14.29 12.86 0.49
CA VAL A 9 13.74 11.80 1.35
C VAL A 9 13.84 12.27 2.80
N ILE A 10 12.71 12.24 3.49
CA ILE A 10 12.57 12.59 4.90
C ILE A 10 12.27 11.30 5.67
N GLY A 11 13.21 10.88 6.54
CA GLY A 11 13.25 9.56 7.15
C GLY A 11 14.14 8.60 6.34
N ALA A 12 15.25 8.14 6.93
CA ALA A 12 16.21 7.23 6.31
C ALA A 12 16.25 5.84 6.99
N GLY A 13 15.11 5.40 7.51
CA GLY A 13 14.85 4.03 7.96
C GLY A 13 14.84 3.02 6.81
N ALA A 14 14.35 1.81 7.06
CA ALA A 14 14.35 0.74 6.06
C ALA A 14 13.66 1.15 4.74
N ILE A 15 12.44 1.70 4.82
CA ILE A 15 11.69 2.10 3.62
C ILE A 15 12.26 3.36 2.97
N GLY A 16 12.74 4.33 3.76
CA GLY A 16 13.40 5.52 3.22
C GLY A 16 14.66 5.17 2.43
N ARG A 17 15.45 4.19 2.90
CA ARG A 17 16.61 3.65 2.16
C ARG A 17 16.21 2.96 0.86
N THR A 18 15.07 2.27 0.84
CA THR A 18 14.51 1.69 -0.39
C THR A 18 14.22 2.79 -1.41
N HIS A 19 13.54 3.86 -1.03
CA HIS A 19 13.29 5.01 -1.91
C HIS A 19 14.59 5.67 -2.39
N ILE A 20 15.53 5.93 -1.48
CA ILE A 20 16.85 6.50 -1.82
C ILE A 20 17.56 5.67 -2.90
N ASP A 21 17.58 4.34 -2.74
CA ASP A 21 18.21 3.45 -3.70
C ASP A 21 17.51 3.49 -5.07
N ARG A 22 16.17 3.49 -5.11
CA ARG A 22 15.40 3.56 -6.37
C ARG A 22 15.54 4.91 -7.06
N ILE A 23 15.49 6.02 -6.33
CA ILE A 23 15.73 7.36 -6.88
C ILE A 23 17.10 7.43 -7.57
N ARG A 24 18.15 6.93 -6.91
CA ARG A 24 19.50 6.98 -7.44
C ARG A 24 19.75 6.13 -8.69
N ARG A 25 18.98 5.06 -8.85
CA ARG A 25 19.12 4.15 -10.01
C ARG A 25 18.31 4.58 -11.22
N HIS A 26 17.38 5.52 -11.05
CA HIS A 26 16.51 5.94 -12.15
C HIS A 26 17.04 7.20 -12.82
N PRO A 27 17.20 7.21 -14.17
CA PRO A 27 17.83 8.34 -14.89
C PRO A 27 17.04 9.64 -14.80
N ASP A 28 15.72 9.57 -14.65
CA ASP A 28 14.84 10.76 -14.63
C ASP A 28 14.57 11.28 -13.21
N LEU A 29 15.24 10.71 -12.18
CA LEU A 29 15.09 11.12 -10.79
C LEU A 29 16.44 11.53 -10.21
N THR A 30 16.44 12.56 -9.36
CA THR A 30 17.66 13.02 -8.67
C THR A 30 17.39 13.17 -7.18
N LEU A 31 18.15 12.44 -6.36
CA LEU A 31 18.17 12.64 -4.92
C LEU A 31 18.93 13.94 -4.60
N VAL A 32 18.25 14.91 -3.99
CA VAL A 32 18.84 16.23 -3.71
C VAL A 32 19.04 16.53 -2.22
N GLY A 33 18.61 15.65 -1.33
CA GLY A 33 18.84 15.78 0.12
C GLY A 33 18.15 14.71 0.93
N ILE A 34 18.67 14.47 2.14
CA ILE A 34 18.13 13.55 3.13
C ILE A 34 17.92 14.29 4.44
N ALA A 35 16.75 14.16 5.05
CA ALA A 35 16.50 14.64 6.41
C ALA A 35 16.17 13.46 7.33
N ASP A 36 16.93 13.31 8.40
CA ASP A 36 16.74 12.29 9.44
C ASP A 36 17.69 12.61 10.61
N PRO A 37 17.24 12.60 11.87
CA PRO A 37 18.06 13.02 13.01
C PRO A 37 19.18 12.03 13.40
N THR A 38 19.23 10.84 12.78
CA THR A 38 20.16 9.79 13.19
C THR A 38 21.56 9.97 12.58
N PRO A 39 22.65 9.67 13.32
CA PRO A 39 24.02 9.67 12.78
C PRO A 39 24.21 8.70 11.60
N ALA A 40 23.43 7.63 11.57
CA ALA A 40 23.46 6.67 10.46
C ALA A 40 22.95 7.29 9.14
N ALA A 41 21.98 8.19 9.20
CA ALA A 41 21.49 8.93 8.04
C ALA A 41 22.48 9.99 7.56
N GLU A 42 23.17 10.68 8.47
CA GLU A 42 24.28 11.59 8.12
C GLU A 42 25.39 10.86 7.37
N THR A 43 25.80 9.70 7.91
CA THR A 43 26.82 8.85 7.26
C THR A 43 26.38 8.40 5.88
N LEU A 44 25.12 8.00 5.74
CA LEU A 44 24.53 7.61 4.45
C LEU A 44 24.56 8.79 3.47
N ALA A 45 24.06 9.96 3.83
CA ALA A 45 24.03 11.13 2.96
C ALA A 45 25.43 11.54 2.49
N ARG A 46 26.40 11.54 3.41
CA ARG A 46 27.82 11.80 3.10
C ARG A 46 28.38 10.79 2.09
N SER A 47 28.08 9.49 2.26
CA SER A 47 28.52 8.44 1.33
C SER A 47 27.89 8.58 -0.08
N LEU A 48 26.72 9.21 -0.16
CA LEU A 48 25.99 9.46 -1.39
C LEU A 48 26.31 10.83 -2.02
N GLY A 49 27.07 11.67 -1.34
CA GLY A 49 27.41 13.02 -1.82
C GLY A 49 26.22 13.99 -1.87
N VAL A 50 25.19 13.78 -1.03
CA VAL A 50 24.02 14.66 -0.94
C VAL A 50 23.95 15.39 0.41
N PRO A 51 23.34 16.58 0.48
CA PRO A 51 23.11 17.30 1.72
C PRO A 51 22.32 16.48 2.75
N TRP A 52 22.73 16.56 4.01
CA TRP A 52 22.03 15.99 5.14
C TRP A 52 21.54 17.07 6.09
N PHE A 53 20.38 16.82 6.69
CA PHE A 53 19.76 17.68 7.69
C PHE A 53 19.18 16.82 8.82
N ALA A 54 19.34 17.26 10.06
CA ALA A 54 18.68 16.63 11.20
C ALA A 54 17.17 16.98 11.24
N ASP A 55 16.79 18.15 10.72
CA ASP A 55 15.43 18.68 10.68
C ASP A 55 14.99 18.85 9.21
N HIS A 56 13.82 18.27 8.88
CA HIS A 56 13.22 18.34 7.54
C HIS A 56 12.90 19.79 7.11
N ARG A 57 12.53 20.68 8.04
CA ARG A 57 12.24 22.09 7.73
C ARG A 57 13.44 22.79 7.13
N GLN A 58 14.63 22.54 7.70
CA GLN A 58 15.89 23.07 7.17
C GLN A 58 16.18 22.54 5.76
N LEU A 59 15.94 21.24 5.53
CA LEU A 59 16.06 20.65 4.19
C LEU A 59 15.11 21.35 3.20
N LEU A 60 13.83 21.49 3.55
CA LEU A 60 12.83 22.10 2.68
C LEU A 60 13.18 23.56 2.32
N GLU A 61 13.70 24.33 3.28
CA GLU A 61 14.12 25.71 3.09
C GLU A 61 15.39 25.89 2.24
N GLN A 62 16.39 25.04 2.50
CA GLN A 62 17.70 25.20 1.86
C GLN A 62 17.80 24.48 0.51
N VAL A 63 17.20 23.28 0.39
CA VAL A 63 17.28 22.46 -0.83
C VAL A 63 16.19 22.83 -1.83
N LYS A 64 14.99 23.17 -1.35
CA LYS A 64 13.79 23.45 -2.16
C LYS A 64 13.58 22.36 -3.21
N PRO A 65 13.31 21.11 -2.79
CA PRO A 65 13.09 20.00 -3.72
C PRO A 65 11.80 20.22 -4.53
N ALA A 66 11.70 19.60 -5.69
CA ALA A 66 10.46 19.61 -6.48
C ALA A 66 9.38 18.75 -5.80
N ALA A 67 9.79 17.68 -5.12
CA ALA A 67 8.91 16.83 -4.34
C ALA A 67 9.67 16.12 -3.20
N ALA A 68 8.93 15.62 -2.20
CA ALA A 68 9.50 14.97 -1.03
C ALA A 68 8.84 13.60 -0.78
N VAL A 69 9.64 12.63 -0.38
CA VAL A 69 9.16 11.35 0.16
C VAL A 69 9.22 11.41 1.67
N VAL A 70 8.08 11.23 2.34
CA VAL A 70 7.95 11.16 3.79
C VAL A 70 7.89 9.69 4.21
N ALA A 71 8.99 9.22 4.81
CA ALA A 71 9.22 7.84 5.25
C ALA A 71 9.68 7.80 6.72
N THR A 72 9.17 8.72 7.52
CA THR A 72 9.39 8.85 8.96
C THR A 72 8.55 7.83 9.75
N PRO A 73 8.63 7.73 11.07
CA PRO A 73 7.64 6.98 11.85
C PRO A 73 6.21 7.50 11.63
N ASN A 74 5.23 6.60 11.63
CA ASN A 74 3.82 6.90 11.30
C ASN A 74 3.27 8.11 12.02
N ALA A 75 3.54 8.23 13.34
CA ALA A 75 3.08 9.34 14.18
C ALA A 75 3.53 10.72 13.72
N THR A 76 4.51 10.82 12.83
CA THR A 76 5.03 12.09 12.32
C THR A 76 4.70 12.35 10.85
N HIS A 77 4.06 11.39 10.18
CA HIS A 77 3.75 11.49 8.75
C HIS A 77 2.98 12.78 8.43
N ILE A 78 1.93 13.05 9.19
CA ILE A 78 1.00 14.14 8.90
C ILE A 78 1.65 15.51 9.09
N ASP A 79 2.39 15.72 10.18
CA ASP A 79 3.04 17.00 10.45
C ASP A 79 4.14 17.29 9.43
N VAL A 80 4.94 16.28 9.09
CA VAL A 80 6.00 16.41 8.07
C VAL A 80 5.40 16.64 6.69
N ALA A 81 4.32 15.93 6.33
CA ALA A 81 3.63 16.14 5.07
C ALA A 81 3.01 17.53 4.98
N ALA A 82 2.37 18.02 6.05
CA ALA A 82 1.81 19.35 6.12
C ALA A 82 2.88 20.43 5.89
N ASP A 83 4.03 20.30 6.54
CA ASP A 83 5.18 21.21 6.33
C ASP A 83 5.66 21.25 4.86
N CYS A 84 5.58 20.12 4.14
CA CYS A 84 5.87 20.06 2.71
C CYS A 84 4.79 20.74 1.87
N LEU A 85 3.52 20.39 2.11
CA LEU A 85 2.37 20.88 1.35
C LEU A 85 2.19 22.38 1.46
N GLU A 86 2.40 22.95 2.66
CA GLU A 86 2.32 24.40 2.92
C GLU A 86 3.43 25.20 2.18
N ARG A 87 4.49 24.52 1.76
CA ARG A 87 5.56 25.07 0.91
C ARG A 87 5.36 24.79 -0.59
N GLY A 88 4.22 24.21 -0.96
CA GLY A 88 3.93 23.84 -2.34
C GLY A 88 4.75 22.64 -2.87
N ILE A 89 5.31 21.81 -1.97
CA ILE A 89 6.13 20.66 -2.32
C ILE A 89 5.25 19.42 -2.34
N ALA A 90 5.06 18.83 -3.53
CA ALA A 90 4.33 17.58 -3.68
C ALA A 90 4.93 16.48 -2.80
N THR A 91 4.07 15.64 -2.19
CA THR A 91 4.53 14.75 -1.13
C THR A 91 4.05 13.33 -1.35
N LEU A 92 4.99 12.36 -1.37
CA LEU A 92 4.69 10.95 -1.21
C LEU A 92 4.78 10.61 0.28
N VAL A 93 3.67 10.17 0.87
CA VAL A 93 3.60 9.77 2.28
C VAL A 93 3.53 8.25 2.38
N GLU A 94 4.45 7.63 3.11
CA GLU A 94 4.45 6.18 3.30
C GLU A 94 3.22 5.69 4.07
N LYS A 95 2.92 4.40 3.87
CA LYS A 95 1.83 3.71 4.56
C LYS A 95 2.30 3.11 5.92
N PRO A 96 1.40 2.99 6.90
CA PRO A 96 0.07 3.60 6.95
C PRO A 96 0.17 5.11 6.89
N VAL A 97 -0.81 5.76 6.26
CA VAL A 97 -0.74 7.21 6.05
C VAL A 97 -0.69 7.99 7.37
N ALA A 98 -1.29 7.44 8.43
CA ALA A 98 -1.33 7.98 9.79
C ALA A 98 -1.60 6.86 10.80
N ASP A 99 -1.56 7.19 12.10
CA ASP A 99 -1.90 6.26 13.19
C ASP A 99 -3.42 6.23 13.49
N SER A 100 -4.17 7.23 13.04
CA SER A 100 -5.62 7.32 13.25
C SER A 100 -6.35 7.92 12.05
N VAL A 101 -7.66 7.66 11.97
CA VAL A 101 -8.53 8.23 10.92
C VAL A 101 -8.58 9.76 11.02
N SER A 102 -8.59 10.32 12.24
CA SER A 102 -8.60 11.78 12.45
C SER A 102 -7.32 12.45 11.94
N GLU A 103 -6.15 11.84 12.17
CA GLU A 103 -4.89 12.33 11.62
C GLU A 103 -4.85 12.20 10.09
N ALA A 104 -5.32 11.08 9.54
CA ALA A 104 -5.42 10.93 8.09
C ALA A 104 -6.36 11.98 7.45
N GLN A 105 -7.45 12.36 8.14
CA GLN A 105 -8.35 13.44 7.69
C GLN A 105 -7.63 14.79 7.65
N ARG A 106 -6.74 15.09 8.61
CA ARG A 106 -5.92 16.30 8.58
C ARG A 106 -5.08 16.41 7.30
N LEU A 107 -4.57 15.27 6.78
CA LEU A 107 -3.82 15.27 5.51
C LEU A 107 -4.73 15.61 4.33
N VAL A 108 -5.93 15.02 4.27
CA VAL A 108 -6.93 15.31 3.23
C VAL A 108 -7.29 16.80 3.22
N ASP A 109 -7.55 17.37 4.40
CA ASP A 109 -7.89 18.77 4.56
C ASP A 109 -6.71 19.69 4.19
N CYS A 110 -5.48 19.29 4.54
CA CYS A 110 -4.27 20.02 4.19
C CYS A 110 -4.02 20.00 2.68
N GLU A 111 -4.15 18.84 2.02
CA GLU A 111 -4.06 18.72 0.55
C GLU A 111 -5.06 19.65 -0.14
N ALA A 112 -6.33 19.63 0.33
CA ALA A 112 -7.38 20.47 -0.22
C ALA A 112 -7.10 21.95 -0.03
N ARG A 113 -6.60 22.36 1.16
CA ARG A 113 -6.26 23.76 1.46
C ARG A 113 -5.06 24.27 0.66
N CYS A 114 -4.00 23.45 0.58
CA CYS A 114 -2.74 23.85 -0.06
C CYS A 114 -2.77 23.67 -1.58
N GLN A 115 -3.72 22.91 -2.12
CA GLN A 115 -3.79 22.54 -3.56
C GLN A 115 -2.48 21.94 -4.07
N THR A 116 -1.76 21.23 -3.20
CA THR A 116 -0.48 20.57 -3.47
C THR A 116 -0.69 19.07 -3.44
N PRO A 117 -0.30 18.32 -4.49
CA PRO A 117 -0.69 16.92 -4.61
C PRO A 117 0.00 16.01 -3.58
N VAL A 118 -0.75 15.04 -3.10
CA VAL A 118 -0.29 13.93 -2.26
C VAL A 118 -0.40 12.61 -3.01
N LEU A 119 0.62 11.77 -2.90
CA LEU A 119 0.56 10.36 -3.27
C LEU A 119 0.81 9.53 -2.01
N VAL A 120 -0.09 8.59 -1.68
CA VAL A 120 0.13 7.69 -0.55
C VAL A 120 0.88 6.43 -1.00
N GLY A 121 1.83 5.98 -0.17
CA GLY A 121 2.84 4.94 -0.45
C GLY A 121 2.30 3.50 -0.57
N HIS A 122 1.11 3.30 -1.12
CA HIS A 122 0.59 1.98 -1.44
C HIS A 122 1.19 1.46 -2.75
N HIS A 123 2.46 1.06 -2.70
CA HIS A 123 3.29 0.69 -3.85
C HIS A 123 2.69 -0.45 -4.69
N ARG A 124 1.92 -1.38 -4.09
CA ARG A 124 1.27 -2.48 -4.82
C ARG A 124 0.29 -2.00 -5.90
N ARG A 125 -0.29 -0.80 -5.78
CA ARG A 125 -1.09 -0.19 -6.86
C ARG A 125 -0.27 0.07 -8.13
N HIS A 126 1.05 0.24 -8.00
CA HIS A 126 1.98 0.50 -9.11
C HIS A 126 2.62 -0.78 -9.68
N ASN A 127 2.33 -1.93 -9.09
CA ASN A 127 2.81 -3.21 -9.60
C ASN A 127 2.15 -3.52 -10.95
N PRO A 128 2.91 -3.87 -12.02
CA PRO A 128 2.34 -4.17 -13.34
C PRO A 128 1.25 -5.24 -13.34
N ILE A 129 1.34 -6.22 -12.45
CA ILE A 129 0.32 -7.26 -12.27
C ILE A 129 -1.01 -6.63 -11.84
N ASN A 130 -0.99 -5.77 -10.81
CA ASN A 130 -2.19 -5.12 -10.29
C ASN A 130 -2.75 -4.08 -11.27
N GLN A 131 -1.89 -3.38 -12.00
CA GLN A 131 -2.30 -2.48 -13.08
C GLN A 131 -3.02 -3.25 -14.20
N ARG A 132 -2.50 -4.41 -14.61
CA ARG A 132 -3.18 -5.24 -15.61
C ARG A 132 -4.48 -5.85 -15.08
N ALA A 133 -4.50 -6.30 -13.82
CA ALA A 133 -5.72 -6.77 -13.17
C ALA A 133 -6.81 -5.70 -13.18
N LYS A 134 -6.45 -4.47 -12.78
CA LYS A 134 -7.37 -3.32 -12.81
C LYS A 134 -7.88 -3.04 -14.22
N ALA A 135 -7.00 -3.04 -15.21
CA ALA A 135 -7.37 -2.84 -16.62
C ALA A 135 -8.37 -3.90 -17.09
N LEU A 136 -8.15 -5.19 -16.78
CA LEU A 136 -9.09 -6.27 -17.12
C LEU A 136 -10.48 -6.08 -16.49
N ILE A 137 -10.51 -5.59 -15.24
CA ILE A 137 -11.76 -5.29 -14.53
C ILE A 137 -12.47 -4.10 -15.20
N ASP A 138 -11.75 -3.02 -15.49
CA ASP A 138 -12.29 -1.80 -16.11
C ASP A 138 -12.72 -2.02 -17.57
N GLU A 139 -12.05 -2.91 -18.30
CA GLU A 139 -12.47 -3.41 -19.61
C GLU A 139 -13.77 -4.24 -19.56
N GLY A 140 -14.31 -4.50 -18.36
CA GLY A 140 -15.53 -5.28 -18.15
C GLY A 140 -15.36 -6.80 -18.33
N ARG A 141 -14.12 -7.31 -18.36
CA ARG A 141 -13.82 -8.73 -18.61
C ARG A 141 -14.45 -9.64 -17.53
N LEU A 142 -14.63 -9.14 -16.31
CA LEU A 142 -15.29 -9.87 -15.22
C LEU A 142 -16.80 -9.59 -15.16
N GLY A 143 -17.32 -8.62 -15.90
CA GLY A 143 -18.65 -8.08 -15.68
C GLY A 143 -18.74 -7.35 -14.34
N ARG A 144 -19.89 -7.44 -13.65
CA ARG A 144 -20.00 -6.90 -12.28
C ARG A 144 -19.27 -7.82 -11.31
N VAL A 145 -18.33 -7.29 -10.53
CA VAL A 145 -17.67 -8.05 -9.46
C VAL A 145 -18.70 -8.43 -8.40
N VAL A 146 -18.66 -9.68 -7.97
CA VAL A 146 -19.59 -10.29 -7.01
C VAL A 146 -18.87 -10.67 -5.73
N SER A 147 -17.67 -11.25 -5.85
CA SER A 147 -16.91 -11.74 -4.70
C SER A 147 -15.41 -11.50 -4.89
N ALA A 148 -14.70 -11.26 -3.77
CA ALA A 148 -13.24 -11.16 -3.74
C ALA A 148 -12.68 -11.82 -2.48
N THR A 149 -11.51 -12.46 -2.61
CA THR A 149 -10.81 -13.09 -1.48
C THR A 149 -9.33 -12.72 -1.56
N ALA A 150 -8.73 -12.36 -0.41
CA ALA A 150 -7.31 -12.16 -0.27
C ALA A 150 -6.74 -12.98 0.90
N LEU A 151 -5.57 -13.57 0.70
CA LEU A 151 -4.83 -14.33 1.69
C LEU A 151 -3.47 -13.67 1.92
N ALA A 152 -3.16 -13.44 3.20
CA ALA A 152 -1.89 -12.92 3.69
C ALA A 152 -1.35 -13.85 4.79
N LEU A 153 -1.13 -15.12 4.43
CA LEU A 153 -0.74 -16.21 5.34
C LEU A 153 0.74 -16.54 5.17
N PHE A 154 1.54 -16.32 6.20
CA PHE A 154 2.99 -16.52 6.18
C PHE A 154 3.55 -16.69 7.60
N LEU A 155 4.81 -17.05 7.71
CA LEU A 155 5.50 -17.18 8.99
C LEU A 155 6.58 -16.10 9.12
N LYS A 156 6.45 -15.21 10.10
CA LYS A 156 7.55 -14.34 10.53
C LYS A 156 8.48 -15.11 11.47
N PRO A 157 9.80 -15.03 11.27
CA PRO A 157 10.75 -15.67 12.18
C PRO A 157 10.75 -14.99 13.56
N ASP A 158 11.11 -15.73 14.61
CA ASP A 158 11.10 -15.20 15.98
C ASP A 158 11.97 -13.95 16.16
N ALA A 159 13.11 -13.89 15.50
CA ALA A 159 14.01 -12.73 15.51
C ALA A 159 13.34 -11.44 14.97
N TYR A 160 12.27 -11.56 14.15
CA TYR A 160 11.49 -10.39 13.74
C TYR A 160 10.90 -9.66 14.93
N PHE A 161 10.55 -10.37 15.99
CA PHE A 161 9.89 -9.86 17.18
C PHE A 161 10.84 -9.39 18.29
N ASP A 162 12.15 -9.37 18.06
CA ASP A 162 13.14 -8.82 19.00
C ASP A 162 12.89 -7.33 19.27
N ALA A 163 12.40 -6.58 18.29
CA ALA A 163 11.95 -5.21 18.46
C ALA A 163 10.62 -5.16 19.20
N ALA A 164 10.62 -4.64 20.44
CA ALA A 164 9.47 -4.69 21.36
C ALA A 164 8.16 -4.15 20.76
N TRP A 165 8.21 -3.07 19.98
CA TRP A 165 7.03 -2.46 19.36
C TRP A 165 6.23 -3.43 18.45
N ARG A 166 6.90 -4.47 17.89
CA ARG A 166 6.27 -5.47 17.04
C ARG A 166 5.37 -6.46 17.78
N ARG A 167 5.42 -6.43 19.11
CA ARG A 167 4.60 -7.23 20.01
C ARG A 167 3.53 -6.40 20.73
N GLN A 168 3.49 -5.09 20.45
CA GLN A 168 2.63 -4.11 21.10
C GLN A 168 1.62 -3.54 20.11
N SER A 169 0.64 -2.81 20.62
CA SER A 169 -0.40 -2.16 19.80
C SER A 169 0.16 -1.44 18.58
N GLY A 170 -0.39 -1.73 17.41
CA GLY A 170 0.08 -1.26 16.12
C GLY A 170 1.16 -2.14 15.46
N GLY A 171 1.70 -3.14 16.15
CA GLY A 171 2.73 -4.06 15.64
C GLY A 171 2.21 -5.35 15.02
N GLY A 172 0.90 -5.60 15.06
CA GLY A 172 0.26 -6.81 14.55
C GLY A 172 0.15 -6.88 13.02
N PRO A 173 -0.08 -8.08 12.46
CA PRO A 173 -0.13 -8.30 11.03
C PRO A 173 -1.30 -7.61 10.32
N VAL A 174 -2.37 -7.23 11.01
CA VAL A 174 -3.50 -6.49 10.40
C VAL A 174 -3.01 -5.13 9.91
N LEU A 175 -2.38 -4.33 10.75
CA LEU A 175 -1.94 -2.99 10.36
C LEU A 175 -0.65 -3.01 9.51
N ILE A 176 0.27 -3.94 9.78
CA ILE A 176 1.56 -3.97 9.07
C ILE A 176 1.44 -4.62 7.69
N ASN A 177 0.69 -5.71 7.58
CA ASN A 177 0.63 -6.54 6.38
C ASN A 177 -0.72 -6.45 5.67
N LEU A 178 -1.85 -6.72 6.35
CA LEU A 178 -3.18 -6.78 5.73
C LEU A 178 -3.61 -5.45 5.10
N ILE A 179 -3.10 -4.31 5.60
CA ILE A 179 -3.36 -3.00 5.00
C ILE A 179 -3.03 -2.95 3.50
N HIS A 180 -2.02 -3.71 3.05
CA HIS A 180 -1.67 -3.81 1.63
C HIS A 180 -2.75 -4.55 0.82
N ASP A 181 -3.31 -5.61 1.39
CA ASP A 181 -4.32 -6.43 0.71
C ASP A 181 -5.69 -5.75 0.74
N ILE A 182 -6.01 -5.04 1.83
CA ILE A 182 -7.19 -4.15 1.91
C ILE A 182 -7.09 -3.03 0.85
N ASP A 183 -5.94 -2.37 0.73
CA ASP A 183 -5.72 -1.36 -0.30
C ASP A 183 -5.85 -1.94 -1.71
N MET A 184 -5.28 -3.12 -1.94
CA MET A 184 -5.33 -3.79 -3.22
C MET A 184 -6.77 -4.18 -3.59
N LEU A 185 -7.56 -4.70 -2.65
CA LEU A 185 -8.99 -4.99 -2.86
C LEU A 185 -9.78 -3.70 -3.12
N ARG A 186 -9.48 -2.60 -2.40
CA ARG A 186 -10.10 -1.30 -2.69
C ARG A 186 -9.76 -0.79 -4.09
N PHE A 187 -8.51 -0.92 -4.50
CA PHE A 187 -8.08 -0.52 -5.85
C PHE A 187 -8.76 -1.33 -6.96
N LEU A 188 -8.90 -2.64 -6.78
CA LEU A 188 -9.43 -3.54 -7.81
C LEU A 188 -10.97 -3.59 -7.81
N VAL A 189 -11.59 -3.60 -6.62
CA VAL A 189 -13.04 -3.85 -6.47
C VAL A 189 -13.81 -2.56 -6.16
N GLY A 190 -13.24 -1.66 -5.37
CA GLY A 190 -13.86 -0.40 -4.94
C GLY A 190 -13.89 -0.24 -3.43
N ASP A 191 -14.51 0.85 -2.95
CA ASP A 191 -14.53 1.20 -1.53
C ASP A 191 -15.23 0.14 -0.67
N ILE A 192 -14.63 -0.16 0.48
CA ILE A 192 -15.19 -1.02 1.51
C ILE A 192 -16.07 -0.13 2.41
N VAL A 193 -17.32 -0.53 2.62
CA VAL A 193 -18.30 0.22 3.40
C VAL A 193 -18.73 -0.47 4.69
N SER A 194 -18.35 -1.75 4.89
CA SER A 194 -18.60 -2.45 6.16
C SER A 194 -17.62 -3.58 6.35
N VAL A 195 -17.18 -3.79 7.59
CA VAL A 195 -16.23 -4.83 8.01
C VAL A 195 -16.80 -5.59 9.20
N GLN A 196 -16.75 -6.94 9.16
CA GLN A 196 -16.90 -7.83 10.32
C GLN A 196 -15.63 -8.65 10.45
N ALA A 197 -15.14 -8.91 11.68
CA ALA A 197 -13.90 -9.62 11.87
C ALA A 197 -13.85 -10.42 13.17
N LEU A 198 -12.92 -11.37 13.17
CA LEU A 198 -12.43 -12.07 14.37
C LEU A 198 -10.90 -12.05 14.32
N ASP A 199 -10.27 -11.94 15.47
CA ASP A 199 -8.82 -12.05 15.62
C ASP A 199 -8.42 -13.08 16.68
N SER A 200 -7.15 -13.44 16.70
CA SER A 200 -6.56 -14.36 17.66
C SER A 200 -5.10 -14.00 17.90
N ARG A 201 -4.64 -14.30 19.11
CA ARG A 201 -3.22 -14.27 19.52
C ARG A 201 -2.76 -15.61 20.09
N ALA A 202 -3.49 -16.67 19.77
CA ALA A 202 -3.33 -17.97 20.41
C ALA A 202 -2.01 -18.69 20.12
N VAL A 203 -1.28 -18.29 19.05
CA VAL A 203 -0.01 -18.92 18.67
C VAL A 203 1.17 -18.21 19.32
N ARG A 204 1.20 -16.88 19.33
CA ARG A 204 2.34 -16.09 19.82
C ARG A 204 2.17 -15.53 21.23
N ASP A 205 0.93 -15.40 21.69
CA ASP A 205 0.55 -14.84 23.00
C ASP A 205 1.15 -13.44 23.24
N PHE A 206 1.20 -12.61 22.19
CA PHE A 206 1.61 -11.22 22.30
C PHE A 206 0.42 -10.31 22.66
N GLU A 207 0.67 -9.03 22.90
CA GLU A 207 -0.38 -8.04 23.13
C GLU A 207 -1.27 -7.85 21.89
N VAL A 208 -0.68 -8.03 20.70
CA VAL A 208 -1.35 -7.92 19.38
C VAL A 208 -1.76 -9.29 18.84
N GLU A 209 -2.65 -9.25 17.87
CA GLU A 209 -3.04 -10.43 17.12
C GLU A 209 -1.87 -11.05 16.34
N ASP A 210 -1.91 -12.37 16.14
CA ASP A 210 -1.08 -13.11 15.18
C ASP A 210 -1.89 -13.60 13.98
N THR A 211 -3.21 -13.58 14.09
CA THR A 211 -4.13 -14.07 13.06
C THR A 211 -5.42 -13.24 13.10
N ALA A 212 -5.96 -12.90 11.93
CA ALA A 212 -7.28 -12.30 11.82
C ALA A 212 -7.99 -12.75 10.53
N VAL A 213 -9.33 -12.80 10.59
CA VAL A 213 -10.19 -13.02 9.43
C VAL A 213 -11.26 -11.94 9.39
N ALA A 214 -11.60 -11.44 8.19
CA ALA A 214 -12.66 -10.46 8.06
C ALA A 214 -13.54 -10.71 6.84
N VAL A 215 -14.80 -10.29 6.96
CA VAL A 215 -15.80 -10.21 5.89
C VAL A 215 -15.99 -8.74 5.53
N LEU A 216 -15.95 -8.43 4.24
CA LEU A 216 -15.98 -7.08 3.70
C LEU A 216 -17.24 -6.90 2.83
N ARG A 217 -17.88 -5.74 2.92
CA ARG A 217 -18.89 -5.30 1.97
C ARG A 217 -18.37 -4.11 1.19
N PHE A 218 -18.40 -4.20 -0.13
CA PHE A 218 -18.02 -3.12 -1.04
C PHE A 218 -19.20 -2.25 -1.39
N ALA A 219 -18.96 -0.97 -1.71
CA ALA A 219 -19.98 0.03 -2.01
C ALA A 219 -20.93 -0.37 -3.15
N GLN A 220 -20.43 -1.08 -4.17
CA GLN A 220 -21.23 -1.60 -5.29
C GLN A 220 -21.93 -2.93 -5.00
N GLY A 221 -21.87 -3.44 -3.75
CA GLY A 221 -22.57 -4.63 -3.28
C GLY A 221 -21.81 -5.94 -3.41
N ALA A 222 -20.60 -5.96 -3.93
CA ALA A 222 -19.73 -7.13 -3.86
C ALA A 222 -19.39 -7.48 -2.39
N LEU A 223 -19.13 -8.74 -2.12
CA LEU A 223 -18.66 -9.22 -0.82
C LEU A 223 -17.22 -9.70 -0.92
N GLY A 224 -16.47 -9.56 0.18
CA GLY A 224 -15.09 -10.02 0.23
C GLY A 224 -14.77 -10.75 1.51
N THR A 225 -13.70 -11.52 1.47
CA THR A 225 -13.08 -12.15 2.62
C THR A 225 -11.59 -11.92 2.62
N VAL A 226 -11.02 -11.69 3.79
CA VAL A 226 -9.56 -11.63 3.98
C VAL A 226 -9.15 -12.51 5.15
N SER A 227 -7.97 -13.10 5.04
CA SER A 227 -7.35 -13.83 6.13
C SER A 227 -5.88 -13.43 6.21
N VAL A 228 -5.42 -13.04 7.38
CA VAL A 228 -4.03 -12.72 7.66
C VAL A 228 -3.52 -13.52 8.83
N SER A 229 -2.30 -14.04 8.72
CA SER A 229 -1.55 -14.58 9.86
C SER A 229 -0.07 -14.46 9.61
N ASP A 230 0.68 -14.07 10.63
CA ASP A 230 2.15 -14.08 10.61
C ASP A 230 2.76 -15.26 11.39
N ALA A 231 1.91 -16.19 11.79
CA ALA A 231 2.25 -17.39 12.55
C ALA A 231 1.98 -18.70 11.79
N THR A 232 1.71 -18.63 10.48
CA THR A 232 1.30 -19.78 9.66
C THR A 232 2.40 -20.21 8.71
N ALA A 233 2.80 -21.48 8.71
CA ALA A 233 3.70 -22.05 7.70
C ALA A 233 2.96 -22.21 6.36
N SER A 234 2.86 -21.13 5.59
CA SER A 234 2.06 -21.05 4.37
C SER A 234 2.72 -20.15 3.34
N PRO A 235 2.59 -20.46 2.03
CA PRO A 235 3.07 -19.61 0.94
C PRO A 235 2.00 -18.63 0.42
N TRP A 236 0.79 -18.63 0.98
CA TRP A 236 -0.35 -17.91 0.41
C TRP A 236 -0.38 -16.45 0.85
N CYS A 237 0.58 -15.68 0.38
CA CYS A 237 0.61 -14.24 0.52
C CYS A 237 1.22 -13.58 -0.72
N TRP A 238 0.93 -12.32 -0.93
CA TRP A 238 1.45 -11.55 -2.06
C TRP A 238 2.97 -11.57 -2.15
N ASP A 239 3.65 -11.42 -1.01
CA ASP A 239 5.11 -11.34 -0.96
C ASP A 239 5.82 -12.59 -1.49
N PHE A 240 5.25 -13.79 -1.25
CA PHE A 240 5.77 -15.04 -1.78
C PHE A 240 5.34 -15.32 -3.22
N CYS A 241 4.12 -14.95 -3.62
CA CYS A 241 3.61 -15.37 -4.93
C CYS A 241 3.87 -14.36 -6.05
N ALA A 242 3.94 -13.05 -5.78
CA ALA A 242 4.14 -12.03 -6.80
C ALA A 242 5.60 -11.89 -7.28
N GLY A 243 6.57 -12.32 -6.46
CA GLY A 243 8.00 -12.15 -6.76
C GLY A 243 8.45 -10.68 -6.77
N GLU A 244 7.74 -9.84 -6.02
CA GLU A 244 7.95 -8.40 -5.97
C GLU A 244 9.24 -8.01 -5.25
N GLN A 245 9.62 -8.78 -4.24
CA GLN A 245 10.79 -8.54 -3.42
C GLN A 245 11.72 -9.75 -3.45
N GLY A 246 12.95 -9.56 -3.94
CA GLY A 246 13.93 -10.64 -4.11
C GLY A 246 14.41 -11.32 -2.82
N GLN A 247 14.07 -10.77 -1.65
CA GLN A 247 14.38 -11.39 -0.36
C GLN A 247 13.44 -12.57 -0.02
N TYR A 248 12.28 -12.66 -0.65
CA TYR A 248 11.33 -13.75 -0.45
C TYR A 248 11.42 -14.78 -1.57
N PRO A 249 11.53 -16.09 -1.27
CA PRO A 249 11.54 -17.13 -2.28
C PRO A 249 10.18 -17.23 -2.97
N ARG A 250 10.13 -16.93 -4.27
CA ARG A 250 8.88 -16.93 -5.03
C ARG A 250 8.29 -18.34 -5.09
N GLN A 251 6.96 -18.40 -4.89
CA GLN A 251 6.14 -19.59 -4.99
C GLN A 251 5.11 -19.45 -6.11
N GLU A 252 4.85 -20.51 -6.87
CA GLU A 252 3.86 -20.51 -7.96
C GLU A 252 2.44 -20.81 -7.43
N VAL A 253 1.95 -19.94 -6.55
CA VAL A 253 0.63 -20.02 -5.95
C VAL A 253 -0.09 -18.68 -6.10
N GLN A 254 -1.39 -18.66 -5.84
CA GLN A 254 -2.23 -17.48 -5.87
C GLN A 254 -2.60 -17.06 -4.44
N SER A 255 -2.79 -15.77 -4.25
CA SER A 255 -3.22 -15.20 -2.96
C SER A 255 -4.50 -14.37 -3.07
N HIS A 256 -4.90 -13.97 -4.29
CA HIS A 256 -6.09 -13.16 -4.50
C HIS A 256 -6.97 -13.75 -5.60
N PHE A 257 -8.28 -13.72 -5.36
CA PHE A 257 -9.31 -14.23 -6.27
C PHE A 257 -10.43 -13.22 -6.37
N ILE A 258 -10.78 -12.81 -7.58
CA ILE A 258 -11.84 -11.84 -7.86
C ILE A 258 -12.82 -12.48 -8.84
N ALA A 259 -14.07 -12.66 -8.42
CA ALA A 259 -15.10 -13.31 -9.22
C ALA A 259 -16.19 -12.31 -9.59
N GLY A 260 -16.54 -12.30 -10.86
CA GLY A 260 -17.60 -11.47 -11.42
C GLY A 260 -18.65 -12.27 -12.17
N THR A 261 -19.65 -11.57 -12.71
CA THR A 261 -20.78 -12.19 -13.44
C THR A 261 -20.40 -12.76 -14.81
N HIS A 262 -19.26 -12.35 -15.38
CA HIS A 262 -18.80 -12.78 -16.70
C HIS A 262 -17.49 -13.56 -16.65
N GLY A 263 -16.66 -13.36 -15.65
CA GLY A 263 -15.39 -14.01 -15.51
C GLY A 263 -14.83 -13.88 -14.10
N SER A 264 -13.74 -14.60 -13.84
CA SER A 264 -13.01 -14.57 -12.57
C SER A 264 -11.53 -14.47 -12.85
N LEU A 265 -10.82 -13.77 -11.96
CA LEU A 265 -9.38 -13.50 -12.07
C LEU A 265 -8.67 -13.99 -10.82
N SER A 266 -7.56 -14.71 -10.99
CA SER A 266 -6.62 -15.02 -9.91
C SER A 266 -5.35 -14.19 -10.04
N LEU A 267 -4.72 -13.87 -8.90
CA LEU A 267 -3.48 -13.10 -8.83
C LEU A 267 -2.45 -13.83 -7.95
N PRO A 268 -1.18 -13.74 -8.35
CA PRO A 268 -0.58 -12.84 -9.33
C PRO A 268 -0.50 -13.39 -10.76
N ASP A 269 -0.97 -14.61 -11.02
CA ASP A 269 -0.82 -15.30 -12.30
C ASP A 269 -1.64 -14.70 -13.45
N LEU A 270 -2.56 -13.76 -13.16
CA LEU A 270 -3.46 -13.11 -14.10
C LEU A 270 -4.26 -14.12 -14.95
N ALA A 271 -4.61 -15.26 -14.35
CA ALA A 271 -5.46 -16.24 -15.01
C ALA A 271 -6.92 -15.77 -15.00
N LEU A 272 -7.45 -15.51 -16.19
CA LEU A 272 -8.83 -15.09 -16.42
C LEU A 272 -9.64 -16.31 -16.86
N TRP A 273 -10.66 -16.64 -16.07
CA TRP A 273 -11.60 -17.74 -16.31
C TRP A 273 -12.92 -17.17 -16.80
N ASN A 274 -13.44 -17.67 -17.91
CA ASN A 274 -14.72 -17.23 -18.48
C ASN A 274 -15.38 -18.36 -19.29
N TYR A 275 -16.60 -18.12 -19.77
CA TYR A 275 -17.32 -19.00 -20.69
C TYR A 275 -17.25 -18.45 -22.11
N ARG A 276 -17.03 -19.30 -23.11
CA ARG A 276 -17.04 -18.92 -24.53
C ARG A 276 -18.43 -18.67 -25.10
N GLY A 277 -19.48 -19.13 -24.44
CA GLY A 277 -20.85 -19.06 -24.94
C GLY A 277 -21.84 -18.89 -23.80
N GLN A 278 -22.88 -19.73 -23.78
CA GLN A 278 -23.88 -19.71 -22.72
C GLN A 278 -23.20 -20.00 -21.36
N ARG A 279 -23.39 -19.08 -20.40
CA ARG A 279 -22.89 -19.24 -19.05
C ARG A 279 -23.75 -20.20 -18.26
N SER A 280 -23.20 -21.32 -17.87
CA SER A 280 -23.91 -22.37 -17.13
C SER A 280 -22.88 -23.24 -16.38
N TRP A 281 -23.26 -23.74 -15.22
CA TRP A 281 -22.46 -24.74 -14.50
C TRP A 281 -22.27 -26.07 -15.24
N HIS A 282 -22.99 -26.28 -16.36
CA HIS A 282 -22.83 -27.42 -17.27
C HIS A 282 -21.88 -27.10 -18.44
N ALA A 283 -21.44 -25.85 -18.59
CA ALA A 283 -20.56 -25.43 -19.67
C ALA A 283 -19.09 -25.41 -19.20
N GLU A 284 -18.20 -25.68 -20.16
CA GLU A 284 -16.76 -25.66 -19.88
C GLU A 284 -16.24 -24.21 -19.73
N PHE A 285 -15.35 -24.03 -18.78
CA PHE A 285 -14.58 -22.82 -18.65
C PHE A 285 -13.47 -22.73 -19.69
N THR A 286 -13.16 -21.52 -20.09
CA THR A 286 -11.91 -21.20 -20.76
C THR A 286 -11.00 -20.45 -19.80
N ARG A 287 -9.69 -20.68 -19.93
CA ARG A 287 -8.65 -19.99 -19.19
C ARG A 287 -7.79 -19.19 -20.15
N GLU A 288 -7.74 -17.88 -19.93
CA GLU A 288 -6.78 -17.00 -20.58
C GLU A 288 -5.71 -16.57 -19.55
N GLN A 289 -4.48 -16.42 -19.99
CA GLN A 289 -3.41 -15.93 -19.13
C GLN A 289 -2.73 -14.74 -19.80
N THR A 290 -2.71 -13.63 -19.10
CA THR A 290 -2.00 -12.43 -19.55
C THR A 290 -0.63 -12.38 -18.88
N MET A 291 0.41 -12.13 -19.67
CA MET A 291 1.74 -11.88 -19.15
C MET A 291 1.99 -10.36 -19.08
N VAL A 292 2.69 -9.94 -18.06
CA VAL A 292 3.18 -8.57 -17.90
C VAL A 292 4.70 -8.57 -17.72
N HIS A 293 5.36 -7.52 -18.17
CA HIS A 293 6.77 -7.34 -17.87
C HIS A 293 6.94 -7.02 -16.38
N ALA A 294 7.83 -7.74 -15.73
CA ALA A 294 8.17 -7.47 -14.33
C ALA A 294 8.84 -6.10 -14.23
N ALA A 295 8.39 -5.31 -13.27
CA ALA A 295 9.02 -4.05 -12.89
C ALA A 295 8.93 -3.88 -11.38
N ASP A 296 9.91 -3.20 -10.80
CA ASP A 296 9.94 -2.90 -9.37
C ASP A 296 8.84 -1.87 -9.04
N PRO A 297 7.86 -2.19 -8.20
CA PRO A 297 6.71 -1.32 -7.95
C PRO A 297 7.09 -0.02 -7.23
N TYR A 298 8.16 0.00 -6.44
CA TYR A 298 8.67 1.23 -5.83
C TYR A 298 9.25 2.18 -6.87
N THR A 299 9.96 1.65 -7.86
CA THR A 299 10.44 2.45 -9.01
C THR A 299 9.27 3.00 -9.83
N CYS A 300 8.28 2.14 -10.14
CA CYS A 300 7.07 2.58 -10.84
C CYS A 300 6.32 3.68 -10.06
N GLN A 301 6.21 3.53 -8.73
CA GLN A 301 5.61 4.53 -7.85
C GLN A 301 6.36 5.86 -7.89
N LEU A 302 7.69 5.85 -7.81
CA LEU A 302 8.49 7.07 -7.84
C LEU A 302 8.43 7.79 -9.19
N VAL A 303 8.41 7.05 -10.30
CA VAL A 303 8.22 7.62 -11.64
C VAL A 303 6.83 8.24 -11.77
N HIS A 304 5.79 7.54 -11.29
CA HIS A 304 4.45 8.11 -11.23
C HIS A 304 4.40 9.35 -10.34
N PHE A 305 5.04 9.30 -9.17
CA PHE A 305 5.10 10.43 -8.24
C PHE A 305 5.78 11.66 -8.86
N ALA A 306 6.85 11.49 -9.61
CA ALA A 306 7.48 12.58 -10.36
C ALA A 306 6.48 13.23 -11.34
N ALA A 307 5.69 12.42 -12.06
CA ALA A 307 4.66 12.93 -12.97
C ALA A 307 3.50 13.63 -12.21
N VAL A 308 3.14 13.17 -11.02
CA VAL A 308 2.17 13.82 -10.11
C VAL A 308 2.71 15.16 -9.64
N ALA A 309 3.97 15.22 -9.20
CA ALA A 309 4.61 16.45 -8.74
C ALA A 309 4.67 17.53 -9.84
N GLU A 310 4.87 17.11 -11.07
CA GLU A 310 4.83 17.97 -12.28
C GLU A 310 3.38 18.25 -12.76
N ARG A 311 2.36 17.77 -12.05
CA ARG A 311 0.94 17.92 -12.39
C ARG A 311 0.55 17.38 -13.78
N ARG A 312 1.32 16.40 -14.30
CA ARG A 312 1.04 15.75 -15.61
C ARG A 312 -0.03 14.66 -15.50
N VAL A 313 -0.16 14.06 -14.32
CA VAL A 313 -1.14 12.99 -14.01
C VAL A 313 -1.71 13.19 -12.62
N ALA A 314 -2.89 12.62 -12.37
CA ALA A 314 -3.47 12.54 -11.03
C ALA A 314 -2.77 11.45 -10.18
N PRO A 315 -2.73 11.59 -8.85
CA PRO A 315 -2.19 10.55 -7.97
C PRO A 315 -3.04 9.28 -8.03
N LEU A 316 -2.39 8.13 -8.20
CA LEU A 316 -3.06 6.81 -8.24
C LEU A 316 -3.59 6.38 -6.86
N CYS A 317 -3.02 6.92 -5.80
CA CYS A 317 -3.48 6.75 -4.42
C CYS A 317 -3.46 8.13 -3.75
N THR A 318 -4.62 8.76 -3.64
CA THR A 318 -4.80 10.09 -3.04
C THR A 318 -4.69 10.04 -1.52
N ALA A 319 -4.62 11.20 -0.85
CA ALA A 319 -4.74 11.27 0.62
C ALA A 319 -6.05 10.63 1.10
N LEU A 320 -7.17 10.86 0.39
CA LEU A 320 -8.47 10.27 0.67
C LEU A 320 -8.45 8.73 0.50
N ASP A 321 -7.75 8.20 -0.50
CA ASP A 321 -7.57 6.75 -0.65
C ASP A 321 -6.81 6.15 0.53
N GLY A 322 -5.72 6.80 0.96
CA GLY A 322 -4.94 6.40 2.13
C GLY A 322 -5.78 6.39 3.41
N LEU A 323 -6.60 7.42 3.61
CA LEU A 323 -7.54 7.51 4.73
C LEU A 323 -8.53 6.34 4.70
N ARG A 324 -9.20 6.09 3.57
CA ARG A 324 -10.18 5.01 3.43
C ARG A 324 -9.56 3.61 3.61
N THR A 325 -8.32 3.41 3.14
CA THR A 325 -7.59 2.17 3.37
C THR A 325 -7.27 2.00 4.86
N LEU A 326 -6.78 3.04 5.52
CA LEU A 326 -6.51 3.02 6.96
C LEU A 326 -7.80 2.75 7.76
N GLN A 327 -8.89 3.45 7.43
CA GLN A 327 -10.19 3.28 8.11
C GLN A 327 -10.70 1.84 8.00
N ALA A 328 -10.68 1.25 6.79
CA ALA A 328 -11.10 -0.14 6.60
C ALA A 328 -10.18 -1.14 7.33
N THR A 329 -8.88 -0.83 7.43
CA THR A 329 -7.91 -1.65 8.15
C THR A 329 -8.14 -1.60 9.66
N LEU A 330 -8.32 -0.40 10.23
CA LEU A 330 -8.59 -0.23 11.67
C LEU A 330 -9.95 -0.82 12.06
N ALA A 331 -10.92 -0.80 11.14
CA ALA A 331 -12.22 -1.42 11.34
C ALA A 331 -12.16 -2.95 11.55
N VAL A 332 -11.09 -3.62 11.09
CA VAL A 332 -10.87 -5.05 11.39
C VAL A 332 -10.66 -5.26 12.88
N HIS A 333 -9.82 -4.44 13.53
CA HIS A 333 -9.62 -4.50 14.98
C HIS A 333 -10.87 -4.11 15.76
N GLU A 334 -11.54 -3.03 15.38
CA GLU A 334 -12.75 -2.58 16.04
C GLU A 334 -13.86 -3.65 15.95
N ALA A 335 -14.05 -4.25 14.78
CA ALA A 335 -15.03 -5.32 14.57
C ALA A 335 -14.69 -6.57 15.40
N ALA A 336 -13.41 -6.98 15.44
CA ALA A 336 -12.98 -8.12 16.25
C ALA A 336 -13.17 -7.88 17.75
N MET A 337 -12.85 -6.69 18.23
CA MET A 337 -12.97 -6.29 19.63
C MET A 337 -14.43 -6.18 20.08
N THR A 338 -15.30 -5.63 19.23
CA THR A 338 -16.72 -5.39 19.58
C THR A 338 -17.65 -6.55 19.24
N GLY A 339 -17.23 -7.44 18.33
CA GLY A 339 -18.09 -8.48 17.75
C GLY A 339 -19.19 -7.94 16.85
N GLN A 340 -19.13 -6.66 16.46
CA GLN A 340 -20.13 -5.98 15.64
C GLN A 340 -19.57 -5.62 14.27
N ALA A 341 -20.47 -5.45 13.28
CA ALA A 341 -20.08 -4.86 12.00
C ALA A 341 -19.77 -3.38 12.19
N VAL A 342 -18.63 -2.95 11.64
CA VAL A 342 -18.20 -1.55 11.60
C VAL A 342 -18.53 -0.95 10.26
N ASP A 343 -19.24 0.19 10.26
CA ASP A 343 -19.50 0.99 9.06
C ASP A 343 -18.26 1.84 8.75
N THR A 344 -17.73 1.69 7.54
CA THR A 344 -16.58 2.44 7.03
C THR A 344 -16.96 3.41 5.90
N SER A 345 -18.26 3.64 5.69
CA SER A 345 -18.72 4.67 4.76
C SER A 345 -18.37 6.05 5.31
N LEU A 346 -17.79 6.91 4.47
CA LEU A 346 -17.61 8.32 4.87
C LEU A 346 -18.97 9.03 4.93
N PRO A 347 -19.16 9.97 5.86
CA PRO A 347 -20.32 10.83 5.86
C PRO A 347 -20.51 11.47 4.47
N LYS A 348 -21.78 11.51 4.02
CA LYS A 348 -22.15 12.13 2.74
C LYS A 348 -21.95 13.64 2.79
#